data_485da6d70f2a589955322e9fcff1f25e
#
_entry.id   485da6d70f2a589955322e9fcff1f25e
#
_cell.length_a   1.000
_cell.length_b   1.000
_cell.length_c   1.000
_cell.angle_alpha   90.00
_cell.angle_beta   90.00
_cell.angle_gamma   90.00
#
_symmetry.space_group_name_H-M   'P 1'
#
loop_
_entity.id
_entity.type
_entity.pdbx_description
1 polymer ?
#
loop_
_entity_poly.entity_id
_entity_poly.type
_entity_poly.pdbx_seq_one_letter_code
_entity_poly.pdbx_strand_id
1 'polypeptide(L)'
;MNRRSLLKTGLTGLSALYISRSKAGKLLSLQGDSMADKFKPTWASLEQYQVPDWFRDAKFGIWAHWGPQCQPEYGDWYARGMYEEGSDQYKYHCQKYGHPSKFGFKDVINEWKAERWNPEETLELYKNAGAKYFIALANHHDNFDLYNSKHQRWNSTRIGPEKDLLKGWANAAKRQGLPFGVSVHAAHAWRWLEVAQRSDKNGPYAGVPYDGKATIADGKGKWWDGLDPQELYAQNHPLSKNSLDGGSIHGQWDWQNGAYPPSKAYCDTFYKRMIDLIDQYDPELMYFDDTALPLWPVSDVGLQVTAYLYNKSLKKYGKNRAAVFGKILDEQQRKCMIWDIERGQSNKIESFPWQTDTCIGQWHYDRRVYDGNGYKTPKTVIHTLVDVVSKNGNLLLNVPLRGDGSMDEKERAVVDGITAWMKVNSECIYGTRPWKVYGEGPAMASAAPLAAQGFNEGKNKPYTAEDIRFTTKGDIVYATLLDWPANNKSFIKTMGNAGKVTNVLLLGNSAKLTFQQTTDGLSVELPAEKPCNDAYVLKITGAV
;
A
#
# COMPACT_ATOMS: atom_id res chain seq x y z
N MET A 1 23.48 20.87 75.26
CA MET A 1 22.67 20.13 74.23
C MET A 1 23.09 18.68 74.28
N ASN A 2 22.17 17.81 74.63
CA ASN A 2 22.44 16.43 75.06
C ASN A 2 22.40 15.49 73.79
N ARG A 3 23.41 14.67 73.63
CA ARG A 3 23.56 13.76 72.48
C ARG A 3 22.35 12.85 72.20
N ARG A 4 21.41 12.76 73.08
CA ARG A 4 20.19 11.94 72.99
C ARG A 4 19.07 12.64 72.14
N SER A 5 19.11 13.96 71.97
CA SER A 5 18.09 14.68 71.13
C SER A 5 18.40 14.68 69.63
N LEU A 6 19.68 14.48 69.25
CA LEU A 6 20.08 14.43 67.83
C LEU A 6 19.73 13.09 67.12
N LEU A 7 19.64 11.98 67.92
CA LEU A 7 19.30 10.66 67.40
C LEU A 7 17.79 10.45 67.16
N LYS A 8 16.92 11.24 67.88
CA LYS A 8 15.47 11.14 67.69
C LYS A 8 14.95 11.91 66.48
N THR A 9 15.64 12.95 66.00
CA THR A 9 15.27 13.74 64.85
C THR A 9 15.80 13.12 63.52
N GLY A 10 16.86 12.30 63.59
CA GLY A 10 17.43 11.61 62.43
C GLY A 10 16.65 10.36 61.98
N LEU A 11 15.96 9.67 62.91
CA LEU A 11 15.22 8.44 62.59
C LEU A 11 13.83 8.71 61.98
N THR A 12 13.20 9.85 62.28
CA THR A 12 11.88 10.21 61.70
C THR A 12 11.99 10.72 60.27
N GLY A 13 13.13 11.31 59.87
CA GLY A 13 13.36 11.76 58.48
C GLY A 13 13.65 10.64 57.50
N LEU A 14 14.32 9.55 57.94
CA LEU A 14 14.66 8.41 57.08
C LEU A 14 13.46 7.49 56.80
N SER A 15 12.52 7.36 57.75
CA SER A 15 11.33 6.53 57.53
C SER A 15 10.32 7.19 56.56
N ALA A 16 10.24 8.53 56.51
CA ALA A 16 9.36 9.24 55.58
C ALA A 16 9.90 9.21 54.14
N LEU A 17 11.23 9.21 53.92
CA LEU A 17 11.83 9.08 52.58
C LEU A 17 11.76 7.65 52.01
N TYR A 18 11.74 6.63 52.90
CA TYR A 18 11.65 5.24 52.46
C TYR A 18 10.21 4.85 52.03
N ILE A 19 9.20 5.44 52.70
CA ILE A 19 7.78 5.21 52.33
C ILE A 19 7.40 5.96 51.05
N SER A 20 7.99 7.13 50.78
CA SER A 20 7.71 7.87 49.53
C SER A 20 8.36 7.21 48.30
N ARG A 21 9.55 6.60 48.46
CA ARG A 21 10.18 5.87 47.33
C ARG A 21 9.48 4.55 47.01
N SER A 22 8.93 3.84 47.97
CA SER A 22 8.21 2.60 47.71
C SER A 22 6.84 2.81 47.05
N LYS A 23 6.13 3.92 47.37
CA LYS A 23 4.85 4.26 46.74
C LYS A 23 5.02 4.85 45.33
N ALA A 24 6.04 5.69 45.08
CA ALA A 24 6.35 6.21 43.75
C ALA A 24 6.88 5.11 42.82
N GLY A 25 7.71 4.19 43.33
CA GLY A 25 8.16 3.03 42.56
C GLY A 25 7.03 2.06 42.22
N LYS A 26 6.06 1.83 43.11
CA LYS A 26 4.87 1.03 42.83
C LYS A 26 3.87 1.72 41.90
N LEU A 27 3.72 3.05 41.96
CA LEU A 27 2.88 3.79 41.00
C LEU A 27 3.50 3.82 39.59
N LEU A 28 4.83 3.93 39.50
CA LEU A 28 5.53 3.87 38.22
C LEU A 28 5.54 2.46 37.61
N SER A 29 5.61 1.40 38.44
CA SER A 29 5.49 0.02 37.96
C SER A 29 4.06 -0.36 37.56
N LEU A 30 3.04 0.24 38.23
CA LEU A 30 1.63 0.00 37.90
C LEU A 30 1.16 0.75 36.65
N GLN A 31 1.84 1.83 36.23
CA GLN A 31 1.57 2.51 34.95
C GLN A 31 2.35 1.88 33.79
N GLY A 32 3.46 1.17 34.03
CA GLY A 32 4.24 0.49 33.00
C GLY A 32 3.64 -0.84 32.52
N ASP A 33 2.97 -1.57 33.39
CA ASP A 33 2.46 -2.92 33.10
C ASP A 33 1.06 -2.96 32.43
N SER A 34 0.29 -1.86 32.47
CA SER A 34 -1.09 -1.86 31.92
C SER A 34 -1.18 -1.57 30.41
N MET A 35 -0.09 -1.13 29.76
CA MET A 35 -0.06 -0.88 28.30
C MET A 35 0.65 -1.99 27.51
N ALA A 36 1.17 -3.01 28.18
CA ALA A 36 2.13 -3.93 27.61
C ALA A 36 1.56 -4.93 26.60
N ASP A 37 0.30 -5.23 26.52
CA ASP A 37 -0.25 -6.22 25.59
C ASP A 37 -1.76 -6.06 25.38
N LYS A 38 -2.19 -4.88 24.95
CA LYS A 38 -3.60 -4.62 24.64
C LYS A 38 -4.11 -5.53 23.54
N PHE A 39 -3.32 -5.72 22.47
CA PHE A 39 -3.68 -6.56 21.35
C PHE A 39 -3.04 -7.94 21.49
N LYS A 40 -3.87 -8.99 21.50
CA LYS A 40 -3.45 -10.38 21.42
C LYS A 40 -3.57 -10.89 19.99
N PRO A 41 -2.83 -11.93 19.56
CA PRO A 41 -2.86 -12.46 18.20
C PRO A 41 -4.12 -13.31 17.94
N THR A 42 -5.28 -12.71 18.10
CA THR A 42 -6.60 -13.31 17.84
C THR A 42 -7.53 -12.28 17.21
N TRP A 43 -8.40 -12.71 16.31
CA TRP A 43 -9.40 -11.84 15.70
C TRP A 43 -10.20 -11.07 16.74
N ALA A 44 -10.72 -11.75 17.77
CA ALA A 44 -11.50 -11.12 18.83
C ALA A 44 -10.75 -10.01 19.57
N SER A 45 -9.44 -10.15 19.77
CA SER A 45 -8.64 -9.08 20.39
C SER A 45 -8.37 -7.93 19.43
N LEU A 46 -8.15 -8.23 18.14
CA LEU A 46 -7.87 -7.23 17.12
C LEU A 46 -9.10 -6.37 16.77
N GLU A 47 -10.33 -6.81 17.05
CA GLU A 47 -11.55 -6.00 16.87
C GLU A 47 -11.56 -4.68 17.68
N GLN A 48 -10.68 -4.55 18.67
CA GLN A 48 -10.47 -3.29 19.40
C GLN A 48 -9.71 -2.22 18.59
N TYR A 49 -9.26 -2.57 17.37
CA TYR A 49 -8.59 -1.65 16.49
C TYR A 49 -9.50 -0.50 16.06
N GLN A 50 -8.92 0.66 15.99
CA GLN A 50 -9.57 1.84 15.42
C GLN A 50 -8.64 2.42 14.36
N VAL A 51 -9.17 2.67 13.18
CA VAL A 51 -8.43 3.30 12.11
C VAL A 51 -7.94 4.68 12.56
N PRO A 52 -6.62 4.95 12.51
CA PRO A 52 -6.07 6.22 12.98
C PRO A 52 -6.65 7.42 12.21
N ASP A 53 -6.97 8.52 12.91
CA ASP A 53 -7.51 9.73 12.28
C ASP A 53 -6.59 10.28 11.20
N TRP A 54 -5.26 10.23 11.44
CA TRP A 54 -4.31 10.71 10.45
C TRP A 54 -4.44 9.98 9.12
N PHE A 55 -4.73 8.67 9.12
CA PHE A 55 -4.94 7.89 7.90
C PHE A 55 -6.26 8.27 7.23
N ARG A 56 -7.34 8.40 8.02
CA ARG A 56 -8.65 8.84 7.51
C ARG A 56 -8.58 10.22 6.85
N ASP A 57 -7.70 11.11 7.35
CA ASP A 57 -7.53 12.47 6.85
C ASP A 57 -6.56 12.57 5.67
N ALA A 58 -5.65 11.63 5.54
CA ALA A 58 -4.61 11.59 4.51
C ALA A 58 -5.15 11.42 3.09
N LYS A 59 -6.13 10.55 2.89
CA LYS A 59 -6.87 10.29 1.64
C LYS A 59 -6.04 9.84 0.44
N PHE A 60 -4.78 10.23 0.31
CA PHE A 60 -3.93 9.93 -0.82
C PHE A 60 -2.52 9.54 -0.38
N GLY A 61 -2.09 8.36 -0.78
CA GLY A 61 -0.74 7.87 -0.62
C GLY A 61 -0.12 7.45 -1.95
N ILE A 62 1.20 7.36 -1.99
CA ILE A 62 1.93 6.84 -3.15
C ILE A 62 2.75 5.62 -2.71
N TRP A 63 2.83 4.66 -3.62
CA TRP A 63 3.54 3.41 -3.47
C TRP A 63 4.68 3.32 -4.47
N ALA A 64 5.85 2.92 -4.03
CA ALA A 64 6.91 2.45 -4.91
C ALA A 64 6.95 0.93 -4.87
N HIS A 65 6.22 0.28 -5.76
CA HIS A 65 6.25 -1.17 -5.99
C HIS A 65 7.47 -1.53 -6.84
N TRP A 66 8.64 -1.33 -6.27
CA TRP A 66 9.93 -1.35 -6.97
C TRP A 66 10.91 -2.31 -6.33
N GLY A 67 11.48 -3.18 -7.16
CA GLY A 67 12.41 -4.22 -6.76
C GLY A 67 13.10 -4.85 -7.97
N PRO A 68 13.81 -5.99 -7.81
CA PRO A 68 14.59 -6.61 -8.87
C PRO A 68 13.77 -7.06 -10.09
N GLN A 69 12.46 -7.24 -9.94
CA GLN A 69 11.57 -7.55 -11.07
C GLN A 69 11.45 -6.39 -12.06
N CYS A 70 11.85 -5.16 -11.66
CA CYS A 70 11.93 -4.03 -12.59
C CYS A 70 13.20 -4.06 -13.47
N GLN A 71 14.22 -4.86 -13.15
CA GLN A 71 15.46 -4.91 -13.90
C GLN A 71 15.28 -5.32 -15.37
N PRO A 72 14.45 -6.30 -15.72
CA PRO A 72 14.20 -6.64 -17.12
C PRO A 72 13.34 -5.62 -17.88
N GLU A 73 12.64 -4.73 -17.17
CA GLU A 73 11.65 -3.79 -17.73
C GLU A 73 10.54 -4.49 -18.54
N TYR A 74 10.10 -5.66 -18.08
CA TYR A 74 9.14 -6.51 -18.82
C TYR A 74 7.91 -6.88 -17.98
N GLY A 75 7.50 -5.97 -17.12
CA GLY A 75 6.22 -6.00 -16.39
C GLY A 75 6.21 -6.85 -15.14
N ASP A 76 4.98 -6.96 -14.61
CA ASP A 76 4.75 -7.60 -13.33
C ASP A 76 4.92 -9.12 -13.38
N TRP A 77 5.30 -9.70 -12.21
CA TRP A 77 5.51 -11.13 -12.02
C TRP A 77 6.61 -11.77 -12.89
N TYR A 78 7.55 -10.95 -13.37
CA TYR A 78 8.66 -11.43 -14.20
C TYR A 78 9.42 -12.60 -13.58
N ALA A 79 9.68 -12.57 -12.28
CA ALA A 79 10.41 -13.62 -11.56
C ALA A 79 9.71 -14.98 -11.57
N ARG A 80 8.40 -15.00 -11.88
CA ARG A 80 7.63 -16.22 -12.11
C ARG A 80 7.53 -16.53 -13.61
N GLY A 81 7.09 -15.56 -14.40
CA GLY A 81 6.80 -15.75 -15.82
C GLY A 81 7.99 -16.20 -16.64
N MET A 82 9.23 -15.83 -16.23
CA MET A 82 10.45 -16.30 -16.88
C MET A 82 10.66 -17.83 -16.79
N TYR A 83 9.97 -18.52 -15.87
CA TYR A 83 10.00 -19.97 -15.68
C TYR A 83 8.75 -20.67 -16.26
N GLU A 84 7.84 -19.95 -16.88
CA GLU A 84 6.65 -20.52 -17.51
C GLU A 84 6.88 -20.70 -19.00
N GLU A 85 7.32 -21.92 -19.41
CA GLU A 85 7.63 -22.25 -20.81
C GLU A 85 6.52 -21.74 -21.78
N GLY A 86 6.92 -20.96 -22.76
CA GLY A 86 6.03 -20.42 -23.78
C GLY A 86 5.33 -19.11 -23.42
N SER A 87 5.42 -18.62 -22.20
CA SER A 87 4.97 -17.27 -21.84
C SER A 87 5.78 -16.18 -22.58
N ASP A 88 5.25 -14.96 -22.63
CA ASP A 88 5.99 -13.85 -23.24
C ASP A 88 7.23 -13.48 -22.43
N GLN A 89 7.15 -13.56 -21.10
CA GLN A 89 8.27 -13.31 -20.22
C GLN A 89 9.36 -14.39 -20.37
N TYR A 90 8.99 -15.65 -20.52
CA TYR A 90 9.93 -16.74 -20.78
C TYR A 90 10.66 -16.54 -22.13
N LYS A 91 9.90 -16.23 -23.21
CA LYS A 91 10.49 -15.98 -24.54
C LYS A 91 11.46 -14.80 -24.52
N TYR A 92 11.05 -13.69 -23.90
CA TYR A 92 11.90 -12.53 -23.70
C TYR A 92 13.15 -12.86 -22.89
N HIS A 93 13.00 -13.62 -21.80
CA HIS A 93 14.11 -14.01 -20.95
C HIS A 93 15.13 -14.85 -21.72
N CYS A 94 14.67 -15.89 -22.45
CA CYS A 94 15.53 -16.73 -23.27
C CYS A 94 16.27 -15.93 -24.34
N GLN A 95 15.63 -14.94 -24.94
CA GLN A 95 16.24 -14.08 -25.95
C GLN A 95 17.29 -13.13 -25.37
N LYS A 96 17.00 -12.52 -24.20
CA LYS A 96 17.84 -11.47 -23.62
C LYS A 96 18.96 -12.02 -22.75
N TYR A 97 18.67 -13.03 -21.95
CA TYR A 97 19.56 -13.53 -20.90
C TYR A 97 20.01 -14.99 -21.12
N GLY A 98 19.26 -15.73 -21.93
CA GLY A 98 19.44 -17.17 -22.10
C GLY A 98 18.43 -18.00 -21.31
N HIS A 99 18.57 -19.32 -21.40
CA HIS A 99 17.62 -20.25 -20.78
C HIS A 99 17.67 -20.19 -19.23
N PRO A 100 16.52 -20.30 -18.52
CA PRO A 100 16.47 -20.22 -17.05
C PRO A 100 17.30 -21.27 -16.29
N SER A 101 17.75 -22.33 -16.94
CA SER A 101 18.72 -23.27 -16.33
C SER A 101 20.16 -22.74 -16.29
N LYS A 102 20.46 -21.65 -17.02
CA LYS A 102 21.79 -21.04 -17.13
C LYS A 102 21.85 -19.67 -16.49
N PHE A 103 20.80 -18.90 -16.64
CA PHE A 103 20.62 -17.58 -16.08
C PHE A 103 19.24 -17.49 -15.47
N GLY A 104 19.15 -17.59 -14.15
CA GLY A 104 17.89 -17.59 -13.42
C GLY A 104 17.59 -16.24 -12.78
N PHE A 105 16.52 -16.18 -12.00
CA PHE A 105 16.11 -14.93 -11.37
C PHE A 105 17.15 -14.41 -10.36
N LYS A 106 17.87 -15.28 -9.66
CA LYS A 106 19.01 -14.88 -8.81
C LYS A 106 20.06 -14.07 -9.59
N ASP A 107 20.27 -14.40 -10.88
CA ASP A 107 21.24 -13.70 -11.73
C ASP A 107 20.67 -12.33 -12.17
N VAL A 108 19.35 -12.23 -12.42
CA VAL A 108 18.67 -10.95 -12.63
C VAL A 108 18.81 -10.05 -11.41
N ILE A 109 18.64 -10.59 -10.20
CA ILE A 109 18.86 -9.85 -8.93
C ILE A 109 20.30 -9.33 -8.86
N ASN A 110 21.27 -10.16 -9.23
CA ASN A 110 22.68 -9.74 -9.19
C ASN A 110 23.01 -8.65 -10.21
N GLU A 111 22.35 -8.62 -11.36
CA GLU A 111 22.53 -7.55 -12.36
C GLU A 111 21.83 -6.24 -11.96
N TRP A 112 20.83 -6.31 -11.10
CA TRP A 112 20.10 -5.12 -10.65
C TRP A 112 20.97 -4.26 -9.74
N LYS A 113 21.32 -3.01 -10.13
CA LYS A 113 22.25 -2.14 -9.37
C LYS A 113 21.60 -0.89 -8.80
N ALA A 114 20.40 -0.53 -9.24
CA ALA A 114 19.69 0.67 -8.75
C ALA A 114 20.59 1.93 -8.79
N GLU A 115 21.28 2.15 -9.93
CA GLU A 115 22.36 3.14 -10.06
C GLU A 115 21.87 4.57 -9.94
N ARG A 116 20.64 4.84 -10.42
CA ARG A 116 20.01 6.16 -10.46
C ARG A 116 18.98 6.37 -9.37
N TRP A 117 18.82 5.41 -8.46
CA TRP A 117 17.86 5.51 -7.39
C TRP A 117 18.19 6.67 -6.44
N ASN A 118 17.27 7.62 -6.35
CA ASN A 118 17.35 8.79 -5.49
C ASN A 118 16.05 8.94 -4.68
N PRO A 119 15.97 8.37 -3.47
CA PRO A 119 14.75 8.39 -2.67
C PRO A 119 14.32 9.78 -2.23
N GLU A 120 15.26 10.73 -2.06
CA GLU A 120 14.94 12.09 -1.66
C GLU A 120 14.15 12.83 -2.75
N GLU A 121 14.69 12.84 -3.96
CA GLU A 121 14.06 13.48 -5.12
C GLU A 121 12.70 12.85 -5.43
N THR A 122 12.65 11.52 -5.39
CA THR A 122 11.41 10.78 -5.66
C THR A 122 10.33 11.11 -4.64
N LEU A 123 10.66 11.15 -3.34
CA LEU A 123 9.65 11.44 -2.31
C LEU A 123 9.27 12.92 -2.26
N GLU A 124 10.18 13.82 -2.62
CA GLU A 124 9.82 15.23 -2.81
C GLU A 124 8.79 15.39 -3.94
N LEU A 125 9.01 14.71 -5.06
CA LEU A 125 8.07 14.67 -6.17
C LEU A 125 6.70 14.13 -5.74
N TYR A 126 6.67 13.01 -5.04
CA TYR A 126 5.43 12.38 -4.57
C TYR A 126 4.68 13.26 -3.56
N LYS A 127 5.40 13.90 -2.65
CA LYS A 127 4.82 14.87 -1.71
C LYS A 127 4.21 16.07 -2.45
N ASN A 128 4.91 16.60 -3.45
CA ASN A 128 4.42 17.69 -4.28
C ASN A 128 3.17 17.30 -5.09
N ALA A 129 3.06 16.03 -5.49
CA ALA A 129 1.86 15.48 -6.10
C ALA A 129 0.69 15.32 -5.10
N GLY A 130 0.94 15.57 -3.82
CA GLY A 130 -0.09 15.57 -2.79
C GLY A 130 -0.11 14.31 -1.91
N ALA A 131 0.85 13.40 -2.02
CA ALA A 131 0.91 12.25 -1.14
C ALA A 131 1.01 12.68 0.33
N LYS A 132 0.24 12.03 1.19
CA LYS A 132 0.22 12.22 2.64
C LYS A 132 0.81 11.03 3.40
N TYR A 133 1.10 9.93 2.74
CA TYR A 133 1.86 8.78 3.23
C TYR A 133 2.55 8.10 2.05
N PHE A 134 3.58 7.34 2.35
CA PHE A 134 4.35 6.61 1.36
C PHE A 134 4.58 5.17 1.80
N ILE A 135 4.42 4.24 0.87
CA ILE A 135 4.70 2.81 1.08
C ILE A 135 5.82 2.38 0.15
N ALA A 136 6.83 1.70 0.67
CA ALA A 136 7.88 1.05 -0.10
C ALA A 136 7.75 -0.47 -0.06
N LEU A 137 8.14 -1.15 -1.13
CA LEU A 137 8.26 -2.59 -1.15
C LEU A 137 9.38 -3.04 -0.20
N ALA A 138 9.07 -3.91 0.76
CA ALA A 138 10.08 -4.55 1.61
C ALA A 138 10.56 -5.87 1.00
N ASN A 139 9.66 -6.62 0.38
CA ASN A 139 9.92 -7.80 -0.44
C ASN A 139 8.71 -8.08 -1.32
N HIS A 140 8.92 -8.83 -2.40
CA HIS A 140 7.84 -9.34 -3.24
C HIS A 140 7.71 -10.87 -3.13
N HIS A 141 6.88 -11.49 -3.95
CA HIS A 141 6.75 -12.95 -4.03
C HIS A 141 8.04 -13.65 -4.48
N ASP A 142 8.99 -12.88 -5.03
CA ASP A 142 10.34 -13.36 -5.36
C ASP A 142 11.24 -13.64 -4.14
N ASN A 143 10.73 -13.36 -2.92
CA ASN A 143 11.37 -13.65 -1.65
C ASN A 143 12.68 -12.91 -1.36
N PHE A 144 13.02 -11.91 -2.17
CA PHE A 144 14.20 -11.08 -2.00
C PHE A 144 13.90 -9.88 -1.09
N ASP A 145 14.65 -9.74 0.03
CA ASP A 145 14.45 -8.61 0.95
C ASP A 145 15.18 -7.35 0.46
N LEU A 146 14.47 -6.22 0.41
CA LEU A 146 15.02 -4.92 -0.01
C LEU A 146 15.66 -4.13 1.14
N TYR A 147 16.04 -4.82 2.20
CA TYR A 147 16.57 -4.25 3.43
C TYR A 147 17.64 -5.19 4.06
N ASN A 148 18.34 -4.68 5.07
CA ASN A 148 19.35 -5.45 5.82
C ASN A 148 18.71 -6.49 6.74
N SER A 149 18.12 -7.51 6.13
CA SER A 149 17.45 -8.60 6.84
C SER A 149 18.45 -9.51 7.57
N LYS A 150 18.18 -9.79 8.84
CA LYS A 150 18.95 -10.76 9.64
C LYS A 150 18.54 -12.21 9.38
N HIS A 151 17.36 -12.41 8.78
CA HIS A 151 16.72 -13.72 8.63
C HIS A 151 16.53 -14.15 7.18
N GLN A 152 16.95 -13.32 6.20
CA GLN A 152 17.04 -13.66 4.79
C GLN A 152 18.40 -13.20 4.25
N ARG A 153 19.21 -14.16 3.80
CA ARG A 153 20.55 -13.88 3.25
C ARG A 153 20.50 -13.27 1.85
N TRP A 154 19.43 -13.59 1.10
CA TRP A 154 19.13 -13.00 -0.19
C TRP A 154 18.47 -11.65 0.00
N ASN A 155 19.29 -10.61 0.14
CA ASN A 155 18.80 -9.25 0.38
C ASN A 155 19.68 -8.19 -0.30
N SER A 156 19.10 -7.01 -0.48
CA SER A 156 19.67 -5.90 -1.25
C SER A 156 20.96 -5.29 -0.68
N THR A 157 21.32 -5.59 0.57
CA THR A 157 22.59 -5.13 1.16
C THR A 157 23.77 -6.03 0.81
N ARG A 158 23.49 -7.22 0.27
CA ARG A 158 24.51 -8.24 -0.05
C ARG A 158 24.61 -8.54 -1.54
N ILE A 159 23.52 -8.36 -2.27
CA ILE A 159 23.38 -8.78 -3.66
C ILE A 159 22.69 -7.65 -4.44
N GLY A 160 23.05 -7.50 -5.69
CA GLY A 160 22.46 -6.50 -6.57
C GLY A 160 22.93 -5.09 -6.23
N PRO A 161 22.09 -4.23 -5.66
CA PRO A 161 22.43 -2.84 -5.35
C PRO A 161 23.48 -2.67 -4.25
N GLU A 162 23.65 -3.67 -3.38
CA GLU A 162 24.47 -3.61 -2.18
C GLU A 162 24.15 -2.40 -1.28
N LYS A 163 22.86 -2.09 -1.20
CA LYS A 163 22.29 -0.96 -0.46
C LYS A 163 21.12 -1.41 0.40
N ASP A 164 20.96 -0.77 1.55
CA ASP A 164 19.72 -0.86 2.34
C ASP A 164 18.70 0.11 1.75
N LEU A 165 17.93 -0.37 0.77
CA LEU A 165 16.97 0.44 0.03
C LEU A 165 15.83 0.91 0.93
N LEU A 166 15.33 0.04 1.80
CA LEU A 166 14.25 0.39 2.70
C LEU A 166 14.65 1.47 3.70
N LYS A 167 15.89 1.45 4.19
CA LYS A 167 16.44 2.51 5.04
C LYS A 167 16.52 3.85 4.30
N GLY A 168 16.89 3.83 3.03
CA GLY A 168 16.90 5.03 2.20
C GLY A 168 15.50 5.63 2.07
N TRP A 169 14.50 4.82 1.72
CA TRP A 169 13.10 5.24 1.67
C TRP A 169 12.59 5.76 3.01
N ALA A 170 12.82 5.03 4.12
CA ALA A 170 12.39 5.44 5.45
C ALA A 170 12.99 6.78 5.88
N ASN A 171 14.28 7.00 5.60
CA ASN A 171 14.97 8.26 5.89
C ASN A 171 14.41 9.42 5.06
N ALA A 172 14.19 9.21 3.77
CA ALA A 172 13.60 10.22 2.89
C ALA A 172 12.16 10.56 3.31
N ALA A 173 11.33 9.55 3.63
CA ALA A 173 9.98 9.77 4.13
C ALA A 173 9.97 10.60 5.43
N LYS A 174 10.88 10.29 6.35
CA LYS A 174 11.05 11.05 7.60
C LYS A 174 11.44 12.51 7.33
N ARG A 175 12.38 12.78 6.41
CA ARG A 175 12.78 14.15 6.04
C ARG A 175 11.63 14.92 5.39
N GLN A 176 10.82 14.25 4.58
CA GLN A 176 9.62 14.84 3.97
C GLN A 176 8.42 14.96 4.92
N GLY A 177 8.50 14.37 6.13
CA GLY A 177 7.39 14.36 7.10
C GLY A 177 6.22 13.48 6.65
N LEU A 178 6.48 12.47 5.84
CA LEU A 178 5.49 11.49 5.40
C LEU A 178 5.49 10.28 6.35
N PRO A 179 4.34 9.84 6.88
CA PRO A 179 4.20 8.51 7.46
C PRO A 179 4.74 7.45 6.50
N PHE A 180 5.62 6.61 7.03
CA PHE A 180 6.30 5.58 6.25
C PHE A 180 5.64 4.22 6.42
N GLY A 181 5.41 3.54 5.32
CA GLY A 181 4.89 2.20 5.28
C GLY A 181 5.73 1.23 4.47
N VAL A 182 5.45 -0.04 4.68
CA VAL A 182 6.09 -1.15 3.97
C VAL A 182 5.04 -2.08 3.38
N SER A 183 5.30 -2.63 2.19
CA SER A 183 4.52 -3.71 1.62
C SER A 183 5.30 -5.02 1.63
N VAL A 184 4.62 -6.10 1.97
CA VAL A 184 5.18 -7.44 2.18
C VAL A 184 4.37 -8.44 1.39
N HIS A 185 5.03 -9.22 0.55
CA HIS A 185 4.42 -10.21 -0.35
C HIS A 185 5.03 -11.62 -0.17
N ALA A 186 6.11 -11.73 0.61
CA ALA A 186 6.90 -12.96 0.69
C ALA A 186 6.17 -14.15 1.33
N ALA A 187 4.98 -13.96 1.94
CA ALA A 187 4.21 -15.08 2.49
C ALA A 187 3.86 -16.12 1.41
N HIS A 188 3.58 -15.66 0.19
CA HIS A 188 3.26 -16.51 -0.95
C HIS A 188 4.47 -17.05 -1.72
N ALA A 189 5.69 -16.60 -1.41
CA ALA A 189 6.90 -17.09 -2.07
C ALA A 189 7.02 -18.62 -2.02
N TRP A 190 6.54 -19.25 -0.94
CA TRP A 190 6.51 -20.68 -0.75
C TRP A 190 5.92 -21.44 -1.94
N ARG A 191 4.82 -20.97 -2.48
CA ARG A 191 4.11 -21.57 -3.60
C ARG A 191 4.39 -20.89 -4.94
N TRP A 192 4.55 -19.58 -4.91
CA TRP A 192 4.66 -18.75 -6.11
C TRP A 192 5.89 -19.11 -6.96
N LEU A 193 7.00 -19.48 -6.30
CA LEU A 193 8.25 -19.86 -6.94
C LEU A 193 8.36 -21.36 -7.30
N GLU A 194 7.31 -22.16 -7.10
CA GLU A 194 7.32 -23.58 -7.49
C GLU A 194 7.60 -23.77 -9.00
N VAL A 195 7.28 -22.80 -9.82
CA VAL A 195 7.60 -22.80 -11.27
C VAL A 195 9.09 -22.92 -11.54
N ALA A 196 9.94 -22.32 -10.70
CA ALA A 196 11.39 -22.37 -10.83
C ALA A 196 11.97 -23.78 -10.57
N GLN A 197 11.18 -24.70 -10.01
CA GLN A 197 11.56 -26.09 -9.75
C GLN A 197 11.34 -27.03 -10.96
N ARG A 198 10.85 -26.48 -12.06
CA ARG A 198 10.46 -27.25 -13.26
C ARG A 198 11.58 -27.31 -14.29
N SER A 199 11.23 -27.76 -15.47
CA SER A 199 12.04 -27.79 -16.68
C SER A 199 11.11 -27.58 -17.88
N ASP A 200 11.68 -27.28 -19.02
CA ASP A 200 10.93 -27.31 -20.27
C ASP A 200 10.40 -28.70 -20.56
N LYS A 201 9.23 -28.75 -21.17
CA LYS A 201 8.61 -29.99 -21.68
C LYS A 201 9.07 -30.28 -23.11
N ASN A 202 9.44 -29.25 -23.85
CA ASN A 202 9.75 -29.32 -25.28
C ASN A 202 11.07 -28.59 -25.62
N GLY A 203 11.57 -28.81 -26.84
CA GLY A 203 12.74 -28.10 -27.37
C GLY A 203 14.09 -28.62 -26.87
N PRO A 204 15.16 -27.86 -27.12
CA PRO A 204 16.54 -28.31 -26.86
C PRO A 204 16.91 -28.43 -25.37
N TYR A 205 16.11 -27.83 -24.49
CA TYR A 205 16.26 -27.88 -23.03
C TYR A 205 15.22 -28.76 -22.34
N ALA A 206 14.45 -29.58 -23.11
CA ALA A 206 13.46 -30.46 -22.52
C ALA A 206 14.05 -31.35 -21.42
N GLY A 207 13.46 -31.31 -20.23
CA GLY A 207 13.90 -32.06 -19.06
C GLY A 207 15.12 -31.48 -18.34
N VAL A 208 15.74 -30.39 -18.83
CA VAL A 208 16.84 -29.70 -18.13
C VAL A 208 16.24 -28.84 -17.00
N PRO A 209 16.55 -29.13 -15.73
CA PRO A 209 16.00 -28.39 -14.62
C PRO A 209 16.34 -26.89 -14.69
N TYR A 210 15.39 -26.05 -14.33
CA TYR A 210 15.66 -24.63 -14.09
C TYR A 210 16.53 -24.42 -12.84
N ASP A 211 17.08 -23.24 -12.65
CA ASP A 211 18.02 -22.93 -11.56
C ASP A 211 17.39 -22.95 -10.16
N GLY A 212 16.07 -22.95 -10.04
CA GLY A 212 15.37 -23.18 -8.77
C GLY A 212 15.66 -24.56 -8.14
N LYS A 213 16.22 -25.51 -8.90
CA LYS A 213 16.76 -26.78 -8.38
C LYS A 213 18.17 -26.68 -7.84
N ALA A 214 18.86 -25.56 -8.08
CA ALA A 214 20.25 -25.41 -7.62
C ALA A 214 20.34 -25.42 -6.09
N THR A 215 21.44 -25.95 -5.58
CA THR A 215 21.77 -26.05 -4.16
C THR A 215 23.01 -25.22 -3.83
N ILE A 216 23.31 -25.02 -2.56
CA ILE A 216 24.51 -24.31 -2.13
C ILE A 216 25.80 -24.89 -2.73
N ALA A 217 25.83 -26.21 -2.97
CA ALA A 217 27.01 -26.89 -3.56
C ALA A 217 27.26 -26.46 -5.02
N ASP A 218 26.22 -26.14 -5.77
CA ASP A 218 26.30 -25.70 -7.16
C ASP A 218 26.87 -24.28 -7.29
N GLY A 219 26.97 -23.54 -6.18
CA GLY A 219 27.51 -22.18 -6.09
C GLY A 219 29.05 -22.13 -6.01
N LYS A 220 29.70 -23.26 -5.78
CA LYS A 220 31.16 -23.27 -5.57
C LYS A 220 31.92 -22.62 -6.74
N GLY A 221 32.66 -21.55 -6.43
CA GLY A 221 33.43 -20.78 -7.42
C GLY A 221 32.60 -19.86 -8.31
N LYS A 222 31.30 -19.69 -8.03
CA LYS A 222 30.41 -18.72 -8.70
C LYS A 222 30.19 -17.49 -7.83
N TRP A 223 29.57 -16.43 -8.37
CA TRP A 223 29.29 -15.19 -7.66
C TRP A 223 28.40 -15.38 -6.41
N TRP A 224 27.61 -16.45 -6.35
CA TRP A 224 26.76 -16.80 -5.24
C TRP A 224 27.29 -17.92 -4.34
N ASP A 225 28.64 -18.15 -4.36
CA ASP A 225 29.29 -19.11 -3.48
C ASP A 225 28.93 -18.84 -2.00
N GLY A 226 28.54 -19.90 -1.29
CA GLY A 226 28.12 -19.82 0.10
C GLY A 226 26.69 -19.33 0.33
N LEU A 227 25.94 -18.98 -0.72
CA LEU A 227 24.50 -18.69 -0.66
C LEU A 227 23.69 -19.92 -1.10
N ASP A 228 22.63 -20.25 -0.37
CA ASP A 228 21.74 -21.34 -0.75
C ASP A 228 20.57 -20.79 -1.61
N PRO A 229 20.47 -21.15 -2.90
CA PRO A 229 19.34 -20.75 -3.73
C PRO A 229 17.98 -21.20 -3.18
N GLN A 230 17.93 -22.29 -2.40
CA GLN A 230 16.68 -22.76 -1.79
C GLN A 230 16.13 -21.77 -0.76
N GLU A 231 16.97 -20.95 -0.12
CA GLU A 231 16.50 -19.85 0.74
C GLU A 231 15.80 -18.74 -0.06
N LEU A 232 16.24 -18.47 -1.30
CA LEU A 232 15.56 -17.52 -2.20
C LEU A 232 14.29 -18.13 -2.77
N TYR A 233 14.41 -19.31 -3.39
CA TYR A 233 13.30 -19.94 -4.10
C TYR A 233 12.28 -20.62 -3.18
N ALA A 234 12.46 -20.61 -1.87
CA ALA A 234 11.59 -21.16 -0.84
C ALA A 234 11.19 -22.63 -1.08
N GLN A 235 12.08 -23.45 -1.65
CA GLN A 235 11.72 -24.74 -2.27
C GLN A 235 12.25 -25.98 -1.56
N ASN A 236 12.37 -25.96 -0.26
CA ASN A 236 12.69 -27.18 0.50
C ASN A 236 11.42 -28.02 0.78
N HIS A 237 10.50 -28.15 -0.21
CA HIS A 237 9.26 -28.88 -0.09
C HIS A 237 8.79 -29.51 -1.42
N PRO A 238 7.92 -30.53 -1.40
CA PRO A 238 7.27 -31.07 -2.60
C PRO A 238 6.41 -30.01 -3.30
N LEU A 239 6.30 -30.11 -4.63
CA LEU A 239 5.43 -29.23 -5.41
C LEU A 239 3.96 -29.44 -5.06
N SER A 240 3.18 -28.39 -5.06
CA SER A 240 1.72 -28.44 -4.93
C SER A 240 1.08 -29.23 -6.08
N LYS A 241 -0.02 -29.92 -5.82
CA LYS A 241 -0.71 -30.75 -6.83
C LYS A 241 -1.09 -29.98 -8.09
N ASN A 242 -1.47 -28.72 -7.93
CA ASN A 242 -1.86 -27.80 -9.02
C ASN A 242 -0.76 -26.80 -9.41
N SER A 243 0.49 -27.04 -9.00
CA SER A 243 1.62 -26.19 -9.38
C SER A 243 1.87 -26.13 -10.89
N LEU A 244 1.36 -27.14 -11.64
CA LEU A 244 1.50 -27.24 -13.09
C LEU A 244 0.42 -26.50 -13.87
N ASP A 245 -0.66 -26.12 -13.22
CA ASP A 245 -1.78 -25.43 -13.85
C ASP A 245 -1.48 -23.92 -13.82
N GLY A 246 -0.72 -23.44 -14.81
CA GLY A 246 -0.46 -22.01 -15.01
C GLY A 246 -1.72 -21.15 -15.17
N GLY A 247 -2.90 -21.79 -15.19
CA GLY A 247 -4.18 -21.14 -15.44
C GLY A 247 -4.83 -20.45 -14.25
N SER A 248 -4.38 -20.64 -13.01
CA SER A 248 -5.00 -19.98 -11.85
C SER A 248 -3.95 -19.39 -10.92
N ILE A 249 -3.31 -18.35 -11.39
CA ILE A 249 -2.45 -17.48 -10.63
C ILE A 249 -3.14 -17.03 -9.32
N HIS A 250 -4.42 -16.65 -9.39
CA HIS A 250 -5.21 -16.25 -8.22
C HIS A 250 -5.63 -17.42 -7.31
N GLY A 251 -5.68 -18.64 -7.79
CA GLY A 251 -5.87 -19.83 -6.95
C GLY A 251 -4.70 -20.11 -6.00
N GLN A 252 -3.58 -19.42 -6.17
CA GLN A 252 -2.42 -19.54 -5.28
C GLN A 252 -2.63 -18.88 -3.92
N TRP A 253 -3.54 -17.92 -3.82
CA TRP A 253 -3.90 -17.28 -2.57
C TRP A 253 -4.74 -18.17 -1.66
N ASP A 254 -5.30 -19.25 -2.19
CA ASP A 254 -6.06 -20.21 -1.41
C ASP A 254 -5.16 -21.38 -0.98
N TRP A 255 -4.70 -21.34 0.26
CA TRP A 255 -3.91 -22.38 0.89
C TRP A 255 -4.63 -23.73 0.96
N GLN A 256 -5.96 -23.74 0.83
CA GLN A 256 -6.77 -24.96 0.87
C GLN A 256 -6.94 -25.62 -0.51
N ASN A 257 -6.62 -24.90 -1.59
CA ASN A 257 -6.78 -25.36 -2.96
C ASN A 257 -5.56 -26.15 -3.47
N GLY A 258 -5.23 -27.26 -2.82
CA GLY A 258 -4.17 -28.17 -3.26
C GLY A 258 -2.75 -27.65 -3.09
N ALA A 259 -2.56 -26.52 -2.40
CA ALA A 259 -1.25 -26.02 -2.03
C ALA A 259 -0.54 -26.98 -1.09
N TYR A 260 0.77 -27.18 -1.31
CA TYR A 260 1.59 -27.83 -0.29
C TYR A 260 1.71 -26.88 0.91
N PRO A 261 1.30 -27.30 2.12
CA PRO A 261 1.25 -26.39 3.27
C PRO A 261 2.64 -25.92 3.66
N PRO A 262 2.79 -24.63 4.04
CA PRO A 262 4.06 -24.11 4.48
C PRO A 262 4.52 -24.80 5.76
N SER A 263 5.83 -25.09 5.84
CA SER A 263 6.41 -25.69 7.02
C SER A 263 6.40 -24.72 8.21
N LYS A 264 6.40 -25.27 9.43
CA LYS A 264 6.55 -24.45 10.64
C LYS A 264 7.84 -23.61 10.57
N ALA A 265 8.92 -24.15 10.05
CA ALA A 265 10.19 -23.42 9.92
C ALA A 265 10.07 -22.21 8.98
N TYR A 266 9.33 -22.34 7.87
CA TYR A 266 9.03 -21.23 6.98
C TYR A 266 8.19 -20.14 7.67
N CYS A 267 7.12 -20.55 8.37
CA CYS A 267 6.28 -19.60 9.13
C CYS A 267 7.08 -18.88 10.23
N ASP A 268 7.90 -19.59 10.98
CA ASP A 268 8.76 -19.02 12.03
C ASP A 268 9.79 -18.03 11.44
N THR A 269 10.37 -18.35 10.29
CA THR A 269 11.32 -17.48 9.58
C THR A 269 10.60 -16.22 9.06
N PHE A 270 9.42 -16.38 8.48
CA PHE A 270 8.60 -15.24 8.06
C PHE A 270 8.28 -14.31 9.24
N TYR A 271 7.83 -14.87 10.38
CA TYR A 271 7.60 -14.09 11.60
C TYR A 271 8.84 -13.28 12.02
N LYS A 272 9.99 -13.94 12.11
CA LYS A 272 11.26 -13.28 12.50
C LYS A 272 11.65 -12.17 11.52
N ARG A 273 11.48 -12.37 10.22
CA ARG A 273 11.69 -11.32 9.20
C ARG A 273 10.80 -10.11 9.44
N MET A 274 9.51 -10.34 9.75
CA MET A 274 8.55 -9.25 10.00
C MET A 274 8.86 -8.48 11.27
N ILE A 275 9.24 -9.16 12.35
CA ILE A 275 9.64 -8.48 13.59
C ILE A 275 10.94 -7.68 13.38
N ASP A 276 11.93 -8.25 12.71
CA ASP A 276 13.17 -7.57 12.35
C ASP A 276 12.91 -6.32 11.49
N LEU A 277 12.03 -6.42 10.49
CA LEU A 277 11.59 -5.32 9.65
C LEU A 277 10.93 -4.20 10.48
N ILE A 278 9.95 -4.54 11.31
CA ILE A 278 9.23 -3.60 12.15
C ILE A 278 10.19 -2.91 13.14
N ASP A 279 11.15 -3.65 13.70
CA ASP A 279 12.08 -3.10 14.69
C ASP A 279 13.14 -2.20 14.08
N GLN A 280 13.60 -2.49 12.87
CA GLN A 280 14.62 -1.68 12.20
C GLN A 280 14.08 -0.38 11.60
N TYR A 281 12.88 -0.43 11.00
CA TYR A 281 12.37 0.68 10.17
C TYR A 281 11.17 1.39 10.76
N ASP A 282 10.54 0.82 11.81
CA ASP A 282 9.45 1.42 12.58
C ASP A 282 8.30 1.97 11.70
N PRO A 283 7.74 1.17 10.78
CA PRO A 283 6.71 1.62 9.87
C PRO A 283 5.40 1.93 10.60
N GLU A 284 4.69 2.97 10.15
CA GLU A 284 3.32 3.27 10.61
C GLU A 284 2.25 2.53 9.77
N LEU A 285 2.61 2.06 8.57
CA LEU A 285 1.72 1.31 7.69
C LEU A 285 2.37 -0.02 7.31
N MET A 286 1.57 -1.08 7.28
CA MET A 286 2.00 -2.40 6.83
C MET A 286 0.94 -3.01 5.90
N TYR A 287 1.31 -3.11 4.64
CA TYR A 287 0.49 -3.67 3.59
C TYR A 287 0.89 -5.12 3.37
N PHE A 288 -0.09 -6.02 3.43
CA PHE A 288 0.09 -7.41 3.10
C PHE A 288 -0.63 -7.74 1.79
N ASP A 289 0.15 -8.18 0.80
CA ASP A 289 -0.42 -8.72 -0.43
C ASP A 289 -0.77 -10.19 -0.22
N ASP A 290 -1.88 -10.38 0.46
CA ASP A 290 -2.38 -11.71 0.84
C ASP A 290 -3.93 -11.70 0.81
N THR A 291 -4.56 -12.74 1.29
CA THR A 291 -6.01 -12.77 1.53
C THR A 291 -6.35 -11.84 2.70
N ALA A 292 -6.62 -12.39 3.90
CA ALA A 292 -6.85 -11.56 5.08
C ALA A 292 -5.52 -11.13 5.72
N LEU A 293 -4.66 -12.08 6.05
CA LEU A 293 -3.34 -11.87 6.64
C LEU A 293 -2.34 -12.93 6.14
N PRO A 294 -1.03 -12.67 6.20
CA PRO A 294 -0.02 -13.61 5.76
C PRO A 294 -0.18 -15.00 6.37
N LEU A 295 -0.16 -16.01 5.49
CA LEU A 295 -0.25 -17.44 5.83
C LEU A 295 -1.58 -17.86 6.51
N TRP A 296 -2.59 -16.99 6.57
CA TRP A 296 -3.91 -17.36 7.07
C TRP A 296 -4.68 -18.22 6.04
N PRO A 297 -5.42 -19.28 6.43
CA PRO A 297 -5.65 -19.74 7.81
C PRO A 297 -4.70 -20.87 8.26
N VAL A 298 -3.62 -21.15 7.53
CA VAL A 298 -2.70 -22.27 7.86
C VAL A 298 -1.71 -21.93 8.97
N SER A 299 -1.57 -20.65 9.31
CA SER A 299 -0.76 -20.15 10.43
C SER A 299 -1.37 -18.87 10.99
N ASP A 300 -1.12 -18.61 12.27
CA ASP A 300 -1.50 -17.38 12.98
C ASP A 300 -0.42 -16.27 12.93
N VAL A 301 0.65 -16.47 12.17
CA VAL A 301 1.78 -15.54 12.04
C VAL A 301 1.32 -14.13 11.69
N GLY A 302 0.36 -13.99 10.75
CA GLY A 302 -0.19 -12.69 10.39
C GLY A 302 -0.88 -11.98 11.56
N LEU A 303 -1.61 -12.73 12.41
CA LEU A 303 -2.21 -12.19 13.64
C LEU A 303 -1.14 -11.76 14.65
N GLN A 304 -0.06 -12.55 14.80
CA GLN A 304 1.05 -12.24 15.70
C GLN A 304 1.77 -10.96 15.29
N VAL A 305 2.09 -10.80 14.00
CA VAL A 305 2.74 -9.61 13.44
C VAL A 305 1.85 -8.37 13.60
N THR A 306 0.55 -8.49 13.33
CA THR A 306 -0.42 -7.40 13.46
C THR A 306 -0.52 -6.93 14.92
N ALA A 307 -0.68 -7.87 15.85
CA ALA A 307 -0.73 -7.57 17.29
C ALA A 307 0.57 -6.90 17.77
N TYR A 308 1.73 -7.39 17.30
CA TYR A 308 3.03 -6.81 17.63
C TYR A 308 3.13 -5.35 17.17
N LEU A 309 2.79 -5.06 15.92
CA LEU A 309 2.84 -3.70 15.37
C LEU A 309 1.91 -2.75 16.12
N TYR A 310 0.68 -3.19 16.41
CA TYR A 310 -0.29 -2.37 17.16
C TYR A 310 0.18 -2.07 18.58
N ASN A 311 0.72 -3.07 19.30
CA ASN A 311 1.27 -2.89 20.64
C ASN A 311 2.51 -2.00 20.64
N LYS A 312 3.42 -2.15 19.65
CA LYS A 312 4.59 -1.27 19.48
C LYS A 312 4.17 0.17 19.25
N SER A 313 3.17 0.39 18.40
CA SER A 313 2.61 1.72 18.16
C SER A 313 2.00 2.33 19.41
N LEU A 314 1.24 1.54 20.20
CA LEU A 314 0.70 1.98 21.49
C LEU A 314 1.79 2.39 22.47
N LYS A 315 2.83 1.58 22.62
CA LYS A 315 3.97 1.87 23.52
C LYS A 315 4.66 3.18 23.12
N LYS A 316 4.84 3.40 21.82
CA LYS A 316 5.57 4.56 21.32
C LYS A 316 4.77 5.87 21.42
N TYR A 317 3.48 5.83 21.13
CA TYR A 317 2.66 7.04 20.93
C TYR A 317 1.56 7.24 21.97
N GLY A 318 1.38 6.31 22.92
CA GLY A 318 0.26 6.32 23.87
C GLY A 318 -1.09 5.96 23.24
N LYS A 319 -1.15 5.86 21.92
CA LYS A 319 -2.31 5.42 21.12
C LYS A 319 -1.84 4.66 19.88
N ASN A 320 -2.69 3.77 19.36
CA ASN A 320 -2.35 3.10 18.12
C ASN A 320 -2.41 4.07 16.92
N ARG A 321 -1.31 4.21 16.21
CA ARG A 321 -1.19 4.98 14.96
C ARG A 321 -0.94 4.08 13.76
N ALA A 322 -0.75 2.77 13.97
CA ALA A 322 -0.45 1.84 12.91
C ALA A 322 -1.68 1.53 12.05
N ALA A 323 -1.47 1.41 10.75
CA ALA A 323 -2.43 0.98 9.76
C ALA A 323 -1.95 -0.34 9.13
N VAL A 324 -2.75 -1.40 9.26
CA VAL A 324 -2.50 -2.70 8.61
C VAL A 324 -3.59 -2.90 7.56
N PHE A 325 -3.19 -3.40 6.40
CA PHE A 325 -4.09 -3.61 5.26
C PHE A 325 -4.21 -5.09 4.95
N GLY A 326 -5.44 -5.52 4.66
CA GLY A 326 -5.74 -6.86 4.18
C GLY A 326 -6.81 -6.81 3.09
N LYS A 327 -6.80 -7.78 2.18
CA LYS A 327 -7.63 -7.76 0.96
C LYS A 327 -8.99 -8.42 1.16
N ILE A 328 -9.07 -9.71 1.18
CA ILE A 328 -10.35 -10.44 1.22
C ILE A 328 -10.83 -10.56 2.67
N LEU A 329 -11.43 -9.52 3.20
CA LEU A 329 -11.86 -9.44 4.60
C LEU A 329 -13.35 -9.68 4.75
N ASP A 330 -13.73 -10.54 5.70
CA ASP A 330 -15.10 -10.61 6.20
C ASP A 330 -15.46 -9.42 7.12
N GLU A 331 -16.69 -9.35 7.58
CA GLU A 331 -17.16 -8.21 8.40
C GLU A 331 -16.44 -8.09 9.76
N GLN A 332 -16.02 -9.21 10.35
CA GLN A 332 -15.26 -9.21 11.59
C GLN A 332 -13.84 -8.71 11.33
N GLN A 333 -13.19 -9.21 10.30
CA GLN A 333 -11.83 -8.84 9.93
C GLN A 333 -11.70 -7.36 9.55
N ARG A 334 -12.75 -6.76 8.93
CA ARG A 334 -12.81 -5.32 8.65
C ARG A 334 -12.82 -4.42 9.90
N LYS A 335 -13.11 -4.97 11.07
CA LYS A 335 -12.94 -4.26 12.36
C LYS A 335 -11.51 -4.33 12.87
N CYS A 336 -10.73 -5.30 12.40
CA CYS A 336 -9.40 -5.59 12.89
C CYS A 336 -8.29 -4.84 12.13
N MET A 337 -8.57 -4.41 10.89
CA MET A 337 -7.63 -3.76 10.00
C MET A 337 -8.35 -3.00 8.88
N ILE A 338 -7.61 -2.35 8.02
CA ILE A 338 -8.15 -1.59 6.89
C ILE A 338 -8.34 -2.54 5.70
N TRP A 339 -9.55 -2.55 5.16
CA TRP A 339 -9.83 -3.28 3.93
C TRP A 339 -9.20 -2.57 2.74
N ASP A 340 -8.41 -3.30 1.98
CA ASP A 340 -7.83 -2.87 0.72
C ASP A 340 -8.51 -3.56 -0.46
N ILE A 341 -8.85 -2.77 -1.49
CA ILE A 341 -9.52 -3.24 -2.71
C ILE A 341 -8.56 -3.07 -3.87
N GLU A 342 -7.98 -4.16 -4.34
CA GLU A 342 -7.04 -4.09 -5.46
C GLU A 342 -7.74 -3.72 -6.77
N ARG A 343 -7.25 -2.63 -7.42
CA ARG A 343 -7.72 -2.16 -8.73
C ARG A 343 -9.24 -2.13 -8.83
N GLY A 344 -9.88 -1.58 -7.79
CA GLY A 344 -11.33 -1.57 -7.72
C GLY A 344 -11.86 -0.45 -6.83
N GLN A 345 -13.17 -0.25 -6.88
CA GLN A 345 -13.87 0.80 -6.14
C GLN A 345 -15.17 0.27 -5.57
N SER A 346 -15.48 0.60 -4.31
CA SER A 346 -16.80 0.35 -3.75
C SER A 346 -17.87 1.12 -4.53
N ASN A 347 -19.08 0.60 -4.59
CA ASN A 347 -20.24 1.26 -5.21
C ASN A 347 -21.14 1.96 -4.19
N LYS A 348 -20.71 2.09 -2.94
CA LYS A 348 -21.44 2.74 -1.83
C LYS A 348 -20.49 3.46 -0.88
N ILE A 349 -21.03 4.25 0.03
CA ILE A 349 -20.29 4.77 1.18
C ILE A 349 -20.05 3.60 2.14
N GLU A 350 -18.79 3.27 2.37
CA GLU A 350 -18.41 2.25 3.33
C GLU A 350 -18.45 2.79 4.76
N SER A 351 -18.93 1.97 5.69
CA SER A 351 -19.05 2.35 7.12
C SER A 351 -17.68 2.46 7.80
N PHE A 352 -16.69 1.66 7.37
CA PHE A 352 -15.31 1.74 7.83
C PHE A 352 -14.44 2.41 6.76
N PRO A 353 -13.40 3.16 7.16
CA PRO A 353 -12.38 3.62 6.22
C PRO A 353 -11.73 2.42 5.52
N TRP A 354 -11.50 2.58 4.23
CA TRP A 354 -10.92 1.56 3.36
C TRP A 354 -9.87 2.17 2.44
N GLN A 355 -9.16 1.36 1.72
CA GLN A 355 -8.19 1.79 0.71
C GLN A 355 -8.49 1.10 -0.62
N THR A 356 -8.15 1.74 -1.72
CA THR A 356 -7.88 1.06 -2.98
C THR A 356 -6.46 1.32 -3.39
N ASP A 357 -5.83 0.29 -3.92
CA ASP A 357 -4.56 0.41 -4.59
C ASP A 357 -4.73 0.28 -6.11
N THR A 358 -3.94 1.03 -6.85
CA THR A 358 -3.85 0.93 -8.30
C THR A 358 -2.51 1.48 -8.79
N CYS A 359 -2.18 1.22 -10.05
CA CYS A 359 -0.96 1.71 -10.69
C CYS A 359 -1.27 2.63 -11.88
N ILE A 360 -0.36 3.52 -12.21
CA ILE A 360 -0.49 4.33 -13.43
C ILE A 360 -0.19 3.51 -14.69
N GLY A 361 0.61 2.46 -14.58
CA GLY A 361 0.97 1.51 -15.64
C GLY A 361 0.78 0.07 -15.19
N GLN A 362 1.85 -0.66 -14.99
CA GLN A 362 1.89 -1.97 -14.35
C GLN A 362 2.42 -1.86 -12.92
N TRP A 363 2.32 -2.94 -12.11
CA TRP A 363 2.88 -2.94 -10.75
C TRP A 363 4.40 -2.77 -10.78
N HIS A 364 5.12 -3.62 -11.49
CA HIS A 364 6.52 -3.42 -11.84
C HIS A 364 6.65 -2.74 -13.21
N TYR A 365 7.73 -2.00 -13.42
CA TYR A 365 7.96 -1.27 -14.66
C TYR A 365 7.91 -2.17 -15.89
N ASP A 366 7.18 -1.72 -16.90
CA ASP A 366 7.02 -2.40 -18.19
C ASP A 366 7.28 -1.45 -19.36
N ARG A 367 8.36 -1.65 -20.07
CA ARG A 367 8.75 -0.84 -21.22
C ARG A 367 7.68 -0.82 -22.32
N ARG A 368 6.88 -1.88 -22.42
CA ARG A 368 5.79 -1.97 -23.42
C ARG A 368 4.66 -0.98 -23.11
N VAL A 369 4.43 -0.64 -21.83
CA VAL A 369 3.48 0.41 -21.43
C VAL A 369 3.99 1.78 -21.90
N TYR A 370 5.28 2.05 -21.70
CA TYR A 370 5.92 3.27 -22.19
C TYR A 370 5.84 3.39 -23.71
N ASP A 371 6.27 2.36 -24.43
CA ASP A 371 6.31 2.35 -25.90
C ASP A 371 4.89 2.46 -26.50
N GLY A 372 3.91 1.82 -25.90
CA GLY A 372 2.49 1.82 -26.30
C GLY A 372 1.66 3.01 -25.82
N ASN A 373 2.24 3.99 -25.10
CA ASN A 373 1.51 5.09 -24.43
C ASN A 373 0.36 4.59 -23.52
N GLY A 374 0.59 3.48 -22.81
CA GLY A 374 -0.42 2.76 -22.03
C GLY A 374 -0.63 3.29 -20.60
N TYR A 375 0.00 4.39 -20.20
CA TYR A 375 -0.19 4.98 -18.87
C TYR A 375 -1.58 5.58 -18.70
N LYS A 376 -2.12 5.48 -17.49
CA LYS A 376 -3.31 6.24 -17.10
C LYS A 376 -3.04 7.74 -17.20
N THR A 377 -4.06 8.47 -17.64
CA THR A 377 -3.97 9.94 -17.67
C THR A 377 -4.13 10.53 -16.27
N PRO A 378 -3.66 11.77 -16.00
CA PRO A 378 -3.96 12.49 -14.77
C PRO A 378 -5.47 12.51 -14.47
N LYS A 379 -6.30 12.75 -15.50
CA LYS A 379 -7.77 12.72 -15.40
C LYS A 379 -8.29 11.41 -14.80
N THR A 380 -7.80 10.27 -15.28
CA THR A 380 -8.21 8.95 -14.78
C THR A 380 -7.88 8.77 -13.30
N VAL A 381 -6.67 9.18 -12.88
CA VAL A 381 -6.23 9.06 -11.49
C VAL A 381 -7.02 10.01 -10.56
N ILE A 382 -7.22 11.26 -10.99
CA ILE A 382 -7.97 12.28 -10.24
C ILE A 382 -9.42 11.83 -10.07
N HIS A 383 -10.07 11.32 -11.11
CA HIS A 383 -11.44 10.78 -11.03
C HIS A 383 -11.52 9.61 -10.05
N THR A 384 -10.54 8.70 -10.07
CA THR A 384 -10.46 7.60 -9.12
C THR A 384 -10.31 8.12 -7.69
N LEU A 385 -9.40 9.07 -7.45
CA LEU A 385 -9.17 9.67 -6.13
C LEU A 385 -10.46 10.31 -5.58
N VAL A 386 -11.11 11.13 -6.40
CA VAL A 386 -12.35 11.84 -6.00
C VAL A 386 -13.48 10.85 -5.71
N ASP A 387 -13.66 9.84 -6.55
CA ASP A 387 -14.69 8.82 -6.35
C ASP A 387 -14.45 7.99 -5.07
N VAL A 388 -13.23 7.54 -4.84
CA VAL A 388 -12.82 6.76 -3.66
C VAL A 388 -13.03 7.57 -2.37
N VAL A 389 -12.58 8.83 -2.36
CA VAL A 389 -12.70 9.71 -1.18
C VAL A 389 -14.16 10.00 -0.84
N SER A 390 -15.04 10.18 -1.84
CA SER A 390 -16.47 10.38 -1.63
C SER A 390 -17.17 9.18 -0.96
N LYS A 391 -16.55 8.00 -1.00
CA LYS A 391 -17.06 6.73 -0.45
C LYS A 391 -16.34 6.27 0.82
N ASN A 392 -15.67 7.20 1.54
CA ASN A 392 -14.90 6.97 2.77
C ASN A 392 -13.56 6.24 2.56
N GLY A 393 -13.03 6.25 1.34
CA GLY A 393 -11.79 5.55 0.99
C GLY A 393 -10.56 6.45 0.92
N ASN A 394 -9.39 5.80 0.83
CA ASN A 394 -8.10 6.38 0.49
C ASN A 394 -7.60 5.74 -0.82
N LEU A 395 -6.87 6.49 -1.62
CA LEU A 395 -6.17 5.98 -2.80
C LEU A 395 -4.70 5.76 -2.47
N LEU A 396 -4.18 4.56 -2.73
CA LEU A 396 -2.75 4.25 -2.78
C LEU A 396 -2.36 4.06 -4.25
N LEU A 397 -1.61 5.01 -4.79
CA LEU A 397 -1.21 5.03 -6.20
C LEU A 397 0.21 4.50 -6.38
N ASN A 398 0.37 3.39 -7.09
CA ASN A 398 1.70 2.95 -7.50
C ASN A 398 2.18 3.75 -8.71
N VAL A 399 3.36 4.34 -8.57
CA VAL A 399 4.14 4.95 -9.65
C VAL A 399 5.39 4.08 -9.81
N PRO A 400 5.44 3.22 -10.83
CA PRO A 400 6.56 2.31 -11.01
C PRO A 400 7.84 3.08 -11.34
N LEU A 401 8.99 2.49 -10.99
CA LEU A 401 10.30 3.00 -11.35
C LEU A 401 11.00 1.97 -12.24
N ARG A 402 11.85 2.44 -13.13
CA ARG A 402 12.75 1.59 -13.92
C ARG A 402 13.67 0.77 -13.03
N GLY A 403 14.29 -0.27 -13.59
CA GLY A 403 15.26 -1.08 -12.87
C GLY A 403 16.39 -0.25 -12.25
N ASP A 404 16.87 0.79 -12.94
CA ASP A 404 17.92 1.69 -12.42
C ASP A 404 17.45 2.63 -11.31
N GLY A 405 16.15 2.68 -11.02
CA GLY A 405 15.54 3.54 -10.01
C GLY A 405 15.09 4.90 -10.52
N SER A 406 15.21 5.17 -11.81
CA SER A 406 14.69 6.41 -12.42
C SER A 406 13.22 6.30 -12.79
N MET A 407 12.57 7.44 -12.94
CA MET A 407 11.21 7.59 -13.50
C MET A 407 11.33 8.04 -14.96
N ASP A 408 10.49 7.52 -15.85
CA ASP A 408 10.44 8.00 -17.21
C ASP A 408 9.62 9.30 -17.36
N GLU A 409 9.77 9.97 -18.51
CA GLU A 409 9.13 11.26 -18.73
C GLU A 409 7.61 11.20 -18.88
N LYS A 410 7.05 10.05 -19.29
CA LYS A 410 5.59 9.86 -19.39
C LYS A 410 4.96 9.63 -18.02
N GLU A 411 5.60 8.81 -17.18
CA GLU A 411 5.22 8.67 -15.77
C GLU A 411 5.31 10.01 -15.05
N ARG A 412 6.40 10.75 -15.28
CA ARG A 412 6.60 12.08 -14.72
C ARG A 412 5.48 13.04 -15.13
N ALA A 413 5.06 13.03 -16.40
CA ALA A 413 3.97 13.88 -16.88
C ALA A 413 2.63 13.56 -16.18
N VAL A 414 2.36 12.29 -15.88
CA VAL A 414 1.17 11.91 -15.09
C VAL A 414 1.24 12.48 -13.67
N VAL A 415 2.39 12.35 -13.01
CA VAL A 415 2.60 12.88 -11.65
C VAL A 415 2.50 14.40 -11.63
N ASP A 416 3.06 15.09 -12.63
CA ASP A 416 2.99 16.55 -12.75
C ASP A 416 1.54 17.03 -12.99
N GLY A 417 0.74 16.30 -13.77
CA GLY A 417 -0.68 16.60 -13.96
C GLY A 417 -1.50 16.47 -12.66
N ILE A 418 -1.25 15.40 -11.89
CA ILE A 418 -1.85 15.24 -10.55
C ILE A 418 -1.43 16.39 -9.65
N THR A 419 -0.15 16.76 -9.66
CA THR A 419 0.40 17.90 -8.87
C THR A 419 -0.32 19.19 -9.19
N ALA A 420 -0.53 19.49 -10.48
CA ALA A 420 -1.21 20.72 -10.91
C ALA A 420 -2.65 20.77 -10.39
N TRP A 421 -3.39 19.67 -10.48
CA TRP A 421 -4.75 19.59 -9.97
C TRP A 421 -4.83 19.72 -8.44
N MET A 422 -3.96 19.01 -7.73
CA MET A 422 -3.92 19.02 -6.25
C MET A 422 -3.57 20.40 -5.67
N LYS A 423 -2.75 21.19 -6.35
CA LYS A 423 -2.45 22.58 -5.95
C LYS A 423 -3.70 23.45 -5.88
N VAL A 424 -4.69 23.19 -6.73
CA VAL A 424 -5.95 23.95 -6.80
C VAL A 424 -7.01 23.36 -5.89
N ASN A 425 -7.14 22.03 -5.86
CA ASN A 425 -8.35 21.36 -5.37
C ASN A 425 -8.14 20.52 -4.11
N SER A 426 -6.95 20.44 -3.54
CA SER A 426 -6.66 19.53 -2.42
C SER A 426 -7.53 19.76 -1.16
N GLU A 427 -8.16 20.92 -1.03
CA GLU A 427 -9.09 21.23 0.06
C GLU A 427 -10.30 20.27 0.09
N CYS A 428 -10.79 19.83 -1.09
CA CYS A 428 -11.90 18.90 -1.20
C CYS A 428 -11.54 17.44 -0.89
N ILE A 429 -10.23 17.15 -0.71
CA ILE A 429 -9.68 15.81 -0.48
C ILE A 429 -9.34 15.61 1.00
N TYR A 430 -8.39 16.39 1.53
CA TYR A 430 -7.82 16.14 2.85
C TYR A 430 -8.73 16.50 4.01
N GLY A 431 -8.83 15.60 5.00
CA GLY A 431 -9.62 15.80 6.20
C GLY A 431 -11.12 15.84 5.95
N THR A 432 -11.57 15.43 4.75
CA THR A 432 -12.99 15.38 4.40
C THR A 432 -13.64 14.06 4.84
N ARG A 433 -14.96 14.05 4.83
CA ARG A 433 -15.82 12.87 5.07
C ARG A 433 -16.83 12.74 3.93
N PRO A 434 -17.42 11.56 3.71
CA PRO A 434 -18.56 11.43 2.83
C PRO A 434 -19.70 12.36 3.27
N TRP A 435 -20.43 12.90 2.30
CA TRP A 435 -21.68 13.56 2.58
C TRP A 435 -22.83 12.54 2.68
N LYS A 436 -24.09 12.98 2.83
CA LYS A 436 -25.27 12.08 2.89
C LYS A 436 -25.40 11.13 1.71
N VAL A 437 -24.86 11.51 0.54
CA VAL A 437 -24.67 10.68 -0.66
C VAL A 437 -23.26 10.90 -1.21
N TYR A 438 -22.68 9.89 -1.86
CA TYR A 438 -21.34 10.02 -2.40
C TYR A 438 -21.29 10.76 -3.75
N GLY A 439 -22.41 10.88 -4.44
CA GLY A 439 -22.47 11.54 -5.73
C GLY A 439 -23.83 11.51 -6.38
N GLU A 440 -23.90 12.02 -7.61
CA GLU A 440 -25.01 11.90 -8.54
C GLU A 440 -24.50 11.82 -9.97
N GLY A 441 -25.36 11.51 -10.93
CA GLY A 441 -25.07 11.43 -12.35
C GLY A 441 -25.22 10.03 -12.95
N PRO A 442 -25.09 9.92 -14.30
CA PRO A 442 -25.36 8.68 -15.04
C PRO A 442 -24.46 7.51 -14.64
N ALA A 443 -23.20 7.79 -14.26
CA ALA A 443 -22.26 6.75 -13.89
C ALA A 443 -22.64 6.02 -12.59
N MET A 444 -23.41 6.63 -11.69
CA MET A 444 -23.89 5.96 -10.49
C MET A 444 -24.81 4.78 -10.79
N ALA A 445 -25.67 4.93 -11.79
CA ALA A 445 -26.61 3.88 -12.19
C ALA A 445 -25.91 2.66 -12.82
N SER A 446 -24.68 2.84 -13.29
CA SER A 446 -23.86 1.80 -13.93
C SER A 446 -22.68 1.34 -13.09
N ALA A 447 -22.60 1.77 -11.80
CA ALA A 447 -21.51 1.37 -10.92
C ALA A 447 -21.47 -0.15 -10.75
N ALA A 448 -20.41 -0.78 -11.25
CA ALA A 448 -20.23 -2.23 -11.17
C ALA A 448 -20.06 -2.65 -9.71
N PRO A 449 -20.76 -3.71 -9.23
CA PRO A 449 -20.51 -4.26 -7.92
C PRO A 449 -19.09 -4.83 -7.86
N LEU A 450 -18.51 -4.83 -6.66
CA LEU A 450 -17.23 -5.47 -6.42
C LEU A 450 -17.39 -7.00 -6.54
N ALA A 451 -16.52 -7.61 -7.34
CA ALA A 451 -16.21 -9.03 -7.16
C ALA A 451 -15.40 -9.22 -5.86
N ALA A 452 -15.24 -10.46 -5.39
CA ALA A 452 -14.63 -10.76 -4.10
C ALA A 452 -13.27 -10.09 -3.83
N GLN A 453 -12.46 -9.83 -4.86
CA GLN A 453 -11.15 -9.17 -4.74
C GLN A 453 -11.11 -7.73 -5.29
N GLY A 454 -12.22 -7.17 -5.71
CA GLY A 454 -12.24 -5.89 -6.39
C GLY A 454 -12.15 -6.03 -7.91
N PHE A 455 -11.06 -5.68 -8.53
CA PHE A 455 -10.78 -5.76 -9.98
C PHE A 455 -11.93 -5.27 -10.88
N ASN A 456 -12.65 -4.23 -10.43
CA ASN A 456 -13.68 -3.59 -11.26
C ASN A 456 -13.20 -2.29 -11.92
N GLU A 457 -11.90 -2.00 -11.83
CA GLU A 457 -11.28 -0.86 -12.50
C GLU A 457 -11.52 -0.91 -14.01
N GLY A 458 -11.89 0.23 -14.59
CA GLY A 458 -12.18 0.33 -16.02
C GLY A 458 -13.53 -0.27 -16.46
N LYS A 459 -14.31 -0.88 -15.57
CA LYS A 459 -15.63 -1.43 -15.89
C LYS A 459 -16.77 -0.42 -15.82
N ASN A 460 -16.51 0.75 -15.22
CA ASN A 460 -17.48 1.83 -15.18
C ASN A 460 -17.54 2.59 -16.50
N LYS A 461 -18.70 3.16 -16.82
CA LYS A 461 -18.84 4.09 -17.95
C LYS A 461 -17.96 5.32 -17.75
N PRO A 462 -17.46 5.93 -18.82
CA PRO A 462 -16.79 7.23 -18.73
C PRO A 462 -17.67 8.26 -18.04
N TYR A 463 -17.08 9.09 -17.20
CA TYR A 463 -17.79 10.17 -16.52
C TYR A 463 -18.09 11.32 -17.47
N THR A 464 -19.20 11.99 -17.20
CA THR A 464 -19.69 13.17 -17.92
C THR A 464 -19.73 14.39 -17.00
N ALA A 465 -20.09 15.55 -17.55
CA ALA A 465 -20.29 16.77 -16.75
C ALA A 465 -21.47 16.69 -15.77
N GLU A 466 -22.35 15.69 -15.92
CA GLU A 466 -23.45 15.43 -15.00
C GLU A 466 -23.04 14.54 -13.82
N ASP A 467 -21.87 13.90 -13.90
CA ASP A 467 -21.33 13.08 -12.84
C ASP A 467 -20.61 13.95 -11.80
N ILE A 468 -21.14 13.94 -10.58
CA ILE A 468 -20.65 14.74 -9.47
C ILE A 468 -20.33 13.81 -8.30
N ARG A 469 -19.27 14.15 -7.55
CA ARG A 469 -18.93 13.47 -6.29
C ARG A 469 -18.92 14.45 -5.14
N PHE A 470 -19.39 13.99 -3.98
CA PHE A 470 -19.54 14.85 -2.81
C PHE A 470 -18.62 14.44 -1.67
N THR A 471 -18.00 15.44 -1.05
CA THR A 471 -17.32 15.32 0.24
C THR A 471 -17.75 16.49 1.13
N THR A 472 -17.52 16.38 2.45
CA THR A 472 -17.88 17.44 3.40
C THR A 472 -16.77 17.68 4.42
N LYS A 473 -16.69 18.93 4.89
CA LYS A 473 -15.80 19.35 5.99
C LYS A 473 -16.42 20.51 6.74
N GLY A 474 -16.84 20.25 7.99
CA GLY A 474 -17.63 21.23 8.74
C GLY A 474 -18.96 21.51 8.07
N ASP A 475 -19.29 22.77 7.84
CA ASP A 475 -20.50 23.26 7.18
C ASP A 475 -20.39 23.36 5.65
N ILE A 476 -19.29 22.86 5.09
CA ILE A 476 -18.97 22.93 3.66
C ILE A 476 -19.23 21.58 3.00
N VAL A 477 -19.94 21.62 1.86
CA VAL A 477 -20.01 20.50 0.91
C VAL A 477 -19.16 20.85 -0.31
N TYR A 478 -18.27 19.96 -0.68
CA TYR A 478 -17.53 20.03 -1.94
C TYR A 478 -18.24 19.16 -2.97
N ALA A 479 -18.69 19.78 -4.07
CA ALA A 479 -19.27 19.12 -5.22
C ALA A 479 -18.24 19.12 -6.35
N THR A 480 -17.62 17.95 -6.61
CA THR A 480 -16.62 17.81 -7.66
C THR A 480 -17.28 17.36 -8.96
N LEU A 481 -17.31 18.26 -9.94
CA LEU A 481 -17.74 17.99 -11.31
C LEU A 481 -16.67 17.18 -12.03
N LEU A 482 -17.00 16.00 -12.55
CA LEU A 482 -16.03 15.12 -13.20
C LEU A 482 -15.78 15.45 -14.68
N ASP A 483 -16.52 16.43 -15.22
CA ASP A 483 -16.18 17.13 -16.46
C ASP A 483 -16.77 18.53 -16.45
N TRP A 484 -16.38 19.38 -17.40
CA TRP A 484 -16.90 20.74 -17.54
C TRP A 484 -18.14 20.76 -18.41
N PRO A 485 -19.28 21.33 -17.93
CA PRO A 485 -20.50 21.38 -18.73
C PRO A 485 -20.33 22.33 -19.94
N ALA A 486 -20.74 21.87 -21.12
CA ALA A 486 -20.55 22.57 -22.39
C ALA A 486 -21.20 23.97 -22.43
N ASN A 487 -22.28 24.18 -21.68
CA ASN A 487 -23.01 25.45 -21.59
C ASN A 487 -22.57 26.32 -20.40
N ASN A 488 -21.48 25.98 -19.71
CA ASN A 488 -21.00 26.62 -18.49
C ASN A 488 -22.06 26.69 -17.36
N LYS A 489 -22.99 25.74 -17.29
CA LYS A 489 -24.00 25.66 -16.23
C LYS A 489 -23.99 24.27 -15.61
N SER A 490 -23.85 24.23 -14.28
CA SER A 490 -23.98 22.99 -13.51
C SER A 490 -25.33 22.97 -12.80
N PHE A 491 -25.99 21.81 -12.80
CA PHE A 491 -27.19 21.57 -12.03
C PHE A 491 -26.98 20.40 -11.08
N ILE A 492 -27.13 20.66 -9.78
CA ILE A 492 -26.87 19.67 -8.71
C ILE A 492 -28.20 19.31 -8.07
N LYS A 493 -28.82 18.22 -8.54
CA LYS A 493 -30.15 17.78 -8.14
C LYS A 493 -30.24 17.49 -6.63
N THR A 494 -29.25 16.82 -6.07
CA THR A 494 -29.23 16.44 -4.64
C THR A 494 -29.29 17.64 -3.70
N MET A 495 -28.93 18.84 -4.17
CA MET A 495 -28.96 20.09 -3.39
C MET A 495 -30.35 20.67 -3.20
N GLY A 496 -31.39 20.16 -3.88
CA GLY A 496 -32.78 20.58 -3.67
C GLY A 496 -33.31 20.28 -2.26
N ASN A 497 -32.79 19.16 -1.68
CA ASN A 497 -33.13 18.70 -0.32
C ASN A 497 -31.99 18.91 0.68
N ALA A 498 -31.04 19.80 0.37
CA ALA A 498 -29.96 20.19 1.27
C ALA A 498 -30.34 21.38 2.15
N GLY A 499 -29.48 21.72 3.11
CA GLY A 499 -29.62 22.99 3.85
C GLY A 499 -29.61 24.19 2.91
N LYS A 500 -29.94 25.38 3.44
CA LYS A 500 -29.99 26.62 2.66
C LYS A 500 -28.57 27.01 2.22
N VAL A 501 -28.30 26.94 0.93
CA VAL A 501 -27.05 27.38 0.33
C VAL A 501 -26.85 28.87 0.50
N THR A 502 -25.79 29.29 1.14
CA THR A 502 -25.47 30.70 1.39
C THR A 502 -24.36 31.24 0.51
N ASN A 503 -23.44 30.36 0.05
CA ASN A 503 -22.36 30.76 -0.82
C ASN A 503 -21.90 29.58 -1.69
N VAL A 504 -21.44 29.89 -2.92
CA VAL A 504 -20.84 28.95 -3.85
C VAL A 504 -19.60 29.57 -4.46
N LEU A 505 -18.45 28.87 -4.35
CA LEU A 505 -17.18 29.25 -4.92
C LEU A 505 -16.66 28.13 -5.82
N LEU A 506 -15.96 28.48 -6.89
CA LEU A 506 -15.21 27.53 -7.71
C LEU A 506 -13.75 27.56 -7.25
N LEU A 507 -13.20 26.43 -6.79
CA LEU A 507 -11.80 26.40 -6.36
C LEU A 507 -10.87 26.78 -7.52
N GLY A 508 -9.86 27.61 -7.22
CA GLY A 508 -8.94 28.15 -8.22
C GLY A 508 -9.47 29.33 -9.02
N ASN A 509 -10.68 29.82 -8.71
CA ASN A 509 -11.25 31.00 -9.34
C ASN A 509 -11.76 31.97 -8.26
N SER A 510 -11.46 33.28 -8.41
CA SER A 510 -11.87 34.32 -7.47
C SER A 510 -13.19 35.00 -7.80
N ALA A 511 -13.81 34.68 -8.95
CA ALA A 511 -15.05 35.28 -9.36
C ALA A 511 -16.21 34.82 -8.47
N LYS A 512 -17.11 35.76 -8.16
CA LYS A 512 -18.38 35.45 -7.50
C LYS A 512 -19.29 34.74 -8.49
N LEU A 513 -19.74 33.53 -8.14
CA LEU A 513 -20.66 32.76 -8.97
C LEU A 513 -22.10 33.18 -8.75
N THR A 514 -22.90 33.17 -9.83
CA THR A 514 -24.36 33.27 -9.78
C THR A 514 -24.93 31.87 -9.53
N PHE A 515 -25.79 31.74 -8.55
CA PHE A 515 -26.46 30.47 -8.27
C PHE A 515 -27.89 30.66 -7.81
N GLN A 516 -28.72 29.64 -8.01
CA GLN A 516 -30.12 29.60 -7.57
C GLN A 516 -30.44 28.21 -7.03
N GLN A 517 -30.90 28.14 -5.78
CA GLN A 517 -31.39 26.92 -5.15
C GLN A 517 -32.91 26.87 -5.22
N THR A 518 -33.48 25.75 -5.68
CA THR A 518 -34.89 25.42 -5.67
C THR A 518 -35.11 24.05 -5.03
N THR A 519 -36.36 23.62 -4.88
CA THR A 519 -36.68 22.24 -4.44
C THR A 519 -36.15 21.17 -5.40
N ASP A 520 -35.90 21.51 -6.67
CA ASP A 520 -35.42 20.58 -7.68
C ASP A 520 -33.87 20.42 -7.67
N GLY A 521 -33.16 21.43 -7.15
CA GLY A 521 -31.69 21.41 -7.11
C GLY A 521 -31.05 22.78 -7.00
N LEU A 522 -29.73 22.81 -7.17
CA LEU A 522 -28.89 24.00 -7.21
C LEU A 522 -28.36 24.21 -8.63
N SER A 523 -28.75 25.31 -9.26
CA SER A 523 -28.18 25.78 -10.52
C SER A 523 -27.01 26.71 -10.23
N VAL A 524 -25.85 26.52 -10.91
CA VAL A 524 -24.67 27.35 -10.76
C VAL A 524 -24.15 27.76 -12.15
N GLU A 525 -23.95 29.05 -12.36
CA GLU A 525 -23.31 29.58 -13.56
C GLU A 525 -21.78 29.58 -13.37
N LEU A 526 -21.08 28.85 -14.24
CA LEU A 526 -19.63 28.72 -14.21
C LEU A 526 -18.99 29.81 -15.10
N PRO A 527 -17.77 30.25 -14.80
CA PRO A 527 -17.05 31.21 -15.65
C PRO A 527 -16.69 30.59 -17.00
N ALA A 528 -16.33 31.43 -17.97
CA ALA A 528 -15.87 30.95 -19.28
C ALA A 528 -14.52 30.21 -19.19
N GLU A 529 -13.66 30.67 -18.29
CA GLU A 529 -12.32 30.09 -18.09
C GLU A 529 -12.31 29.02 -17.00
N LYS A 530 -11.76 27.86 -17.35
CA LYS A 530 -11.56 26.74 -16.41
C LYS A 530 -10.38 27.03 -15.48
N PRO A 531 -10.50 26.81 -14.16
CA PRO A 531 -9.42 27.07 -13.21
C PRO A 531 -8.28 26.03 -13.26
N CYS A 532 -8.56 24.84 -13.80
CA CYS A 532 -7.64 23.72 -13.90
C CYS A 532 -8.11 22.75 -14.98
N ASN A 533 -7.45 21.60 -15.11
CA ASN A 533 -7.88 20.47 -15.94
C ASN A 533 -8.55 19.38 -15.11
N ASP A 534 -9.16 18.42 -15.79
CA ASP A 534 -9.56 17.09 -15.35
C ASP A 534 -10.83 17.03 -14.48
N ALA A 535 -10.95 17.79 -13.39
CA ALA A 535 -12.14 17.88 -12.55
C ALA A 535 -12.22 19.23 -11.83
N TYR A 536 -13.45 19.69 -11.48
CA TYR A 536 -13.70 21.05 -11.03
C TYR A 536 -14.52 21.06 -9.75
N VAL A 537 -14.12 21.84 -8.75
CA VAL A 537 -14.69 21.73 -7.42
C VAL A 537 -15.49 22.98 -7.05
N LEU A 538 -16.77 22.80 -6.81
CA LEU A 538 -17.64 23.80 -6.19
C LEU A 538 -17.60 23.61 -4.67
N LYS A 539 -17.20 24.68 -3.97
CA LYS A 539 -17.23 24.79 -2.51
C LYS A 539 -18.52 25.46 -2.11
N ILE A 540 -19.42 24.71 -1.46
CA ILE A 540 -20.80 25.10 -1.16
C ILE A 540 -20.95 25.22 0.35
N THR A 541 -21.35 26.41 0.84
CA THR A 541 -21.57 26.67 2.27
C THR A 541 -23.08 26.62 2.61
N GLY A 542 -23.42 26.03 3.75
CA GLY A 542 -24.78 25.96 4.29
C GLY A 542 -25.60 24.76 3.81
N ALA A 543 -25.02 23.87 3.00
CA ALA A 543 -25.72 22.71 2.42
C ALA A 543 -25.68 21.43 3.29
N VAL A 544 -25.02 21.46 4.45
CA VAL A 544 -24.86 20.30 5.36
C VAL A 544 -26.14 20.05 6.15
#